data_207beb930067b8195864e8e921ea9630
#
_entry.id   207beb930067b8195864e8e921ea9630
#
_cell.length_a   1.000
_cell.length_b   1.000
_cell.length_c   1.000
_cell.angle_alpha   90.00
_cell.angle_beta   90.00
_cell.angle_gamma   90.00
#
_symmetry.space_group_name_H-M   'P 1'
#
loop_
_entity.id
_entity.type
_entity.pdbx_description
1 polymer ?
#
loop_
_entity_poly.entity_id
_entity_poly.type
_entity_poly.pdbx_seq_one_letter_code
_entity_poly.pdbx_strand_id
1 'polypeptide(L)'
;MNFEYNEKTQALLEKLKAFMNEEVYPIEKEYIHAVENGSANNGEGRWKTPEMMHTLKKRAKEAGLWNLFLPEEYKPYGAGLTNAEYAPLCEEMGRVLFSSEIFNCSAPDTGNMEVLAKYGNESQKKQWLEPLLNGEIRSAFAMTEPAVASSDATNIETSIKRDGDEYVINGRKWYTSGAMNENCKIMVVMGKTDFDAPRHQQQSQIL
;
A
#
# COMPACT_ATOMS: atom_id res chain seq x y z
N MET A 1 -12.99 10.18 -27.54
CA MET A 1 -12.44 10.03 -26.20
C MET A 1 -11.64 11.29 -25.94
N ASN A 2 -11.95 12.07 -24.90
CA ASN A 2 -11.20 13.28 -24.55
C ASN A 2 -10.14 12.91 -23.52
N PHE A 3 -8.87 13.22 -23.79
CA PHE A 3 -7.73 12.98 -22.91
C PHE A 3 -7.26 14.25 -22.18
N GLU A 4 -7.99 15.36 -22.32
CA GLU A 4 -7.70 16.58 -21.58
C GLU A 4 -8.07 16.42 -20.12
N TYR A 5 -7.22 16.95 -19.25
CA TYR A 5 -7.49 16.96 -17.82
C TYR A 5 -8.54 18.01 -17.49
N ASN A 6 -9.49 17.67 -16.65
CA ASN A 6 -10.44 18.65 -16.11
C ASN A 6 -9.73 19.62 -15.14
N GLU A 7 -10.39 20.73 -14.80
CA GLU A 7 -9.84 21.78 -13.96
C GLU A 7 -9.38 21.25 -12.57
N LYS A 8 -10.13 20.32 -11.98
CA LYS A 8 -9.80 19.69 -10.70
C LYS A 8 -8.48 18.93 -10.79
N THR A 9 -8.32 18.12 -11.83
CA THR A 9 -7.10 17.34 -12.06
C THR A 9 -5.90 18.25 -12.35
N GLN A 10 -6.09 19.29 -13.16
CA GLN A 10 -5.04 20.27 -13.44
C GLN A 10 -4.56 20.97 -12.18
N ALA A 11 -5.49 21.48 -11.35
CA ALA A 11 -5.14 22.14 -10.11
C ALA A 11 -4.39 21.23 -9.12
N LEU A 12 -4.81 19.96 -9.00
CA LEU A 12 -4.12 18.98 -8.15
C LEU A 12 -2.74 18.62 -8.70
N LEU A 13 -2.61 18.49 -10.02
CA LEU A 13 -1.33 18.17 -10.66
C LEU A 13 -0.32 19.31 -10.51
N GLU A 14 -0.74 20.56 -10.69
CA GLU A 14 0.11 21.75 -10.45
C GLU A 14 0.59 21.79 -8.99
N LYS A 15 -0.33 21.56 -8.05
CA LYS A 15 0.00 21.50 -6.63
C LYS A 15 0.98 20.38 -6.28
N LEU A 16 0.75 19.19 -6.86
CA LEU A 16 1.64 18.05 -6.68
C LEU A 16 3.03 18.33 -7.26
N LYS A 17 3.12 18.89 -8.46
CA LYS A 17 4.38 19.28 -9.09
C LYS A 17 5.15 20.31 -8.26
N ALA A 18 4.47 21.31 -7.71
CA ALA A 18 5.09 22.28 -6.81
C ALA A 18 5.67 21.57 -5.59
N PHE A 19 4.90 20.69 -4.94
CA PHE A 19 5.36 19.91 -3.79
C PHE A 19 6.57 19.02 -4.14
N MET A 20 6.53 18.32 -5.28
CA MET A 20 7.64 17.49 -5.74
C MET A 20 8.91 18.33 -5.95
N ASN A 21 8.81 19.50 -6.57
CA ASN A 21 9.95 20.38 -6.82
C ASN A 21 10.54 20.98 -5.54
N GLU A 22 9.71 21.38 -4.60
CA GLU A 22 10.13 22.10 -3.40
C GLU A 22 10.58 21.18 -2.28
N GLU A 23 9.93 20.02 -2.13
CA GLU A 23 10.08 19.18 -0.96
C GLU A 23 10.73 17.80 -1.26
N VAL A 24 10.50 17.23 -2.44
CA VAL A 24 10.89 15.84 -2.73
C VAL A 24 12.20 15.75 -3.51
N TYR A 25 12.32 16.42 -4.66
CA TYR A 25 13.53 16.34 -5.47
C TYR A 25 14.79 16.84 -4.74
N PRO A 26 14.73 17.91 -3.92
CA PRO A 26 15.92 18.37 -3.21
C PRO A 26 16.53 17.35 -2.23
N ILE A 27 15.69 16.47 -1.66
CA ILE A 27 16.10 15.51 -0.62
C ILE A 27 16.28 14.08 -1.13
N GLU A 28 16.07 13.83 -2.42
CA GLU A 28 16.07 12.47 -2.98
C GLU A 28 17.37 11.72 -2.65
N LYS A 29 18.52 12.36 -2.86
CA LYS A 29 19.82 11.75 -2.55
C LYS A 29 20.01 11.49 -1.06
N GLU A 30 19.59 12.43 -0.22
CA GLU A 30 19.69 12.29 1.23
C GLU A 30 18.83 11.14 1.74
N TYR A 31 17.60 10.99 1.20
CA TYR A 31 16.72 9.89 1.52
C TYR A 31 17.32 8.53 1.15
N ILE A 32 17.87 8.40 -0.06
CA ILE A 32 18.52 7.17 -0.52
C ILE A 32 19.68 6.81 0.41
N HIS A 33 20.55 7.77 0.73
CA HIS A 33 21.65 7.55 1.67
C HIS A 33 21.18 7.15 3.06
N ALA A 34 20.09 7.73 3.57
CA ALA A 34 19.53 7.35 4.87
C ALA A 34 19.06 5.89 4.89
N VAL A 35 18.41 5.44 3.81
CA VAL A 35 17.95 4.04 3.67
C VAL A 35 19.15 3.08 3.53
N GLU A 36 20.15 3.43 2.71
CA GLU A 36 21.36 2.63 2.51
C GLU A 36 22.17 2.49 3.80
N ASN A 37 22.37 3.57 4.53
CA ASN A 37 23.09 3.57 5.80
C ASN A 37 22.34 2.77 6.88
N GLY A 38 21.01 2.87 6.93
CA GLY A 38 20.18 2.02 7.80
C GLY A 38 20.35 0.54 7.47
N SER A 39 20.56 0.21 6.18
CA SER A 39 20.81 -1.17 5.73
C SER A 39 22.24 -1.65 6.06
N ALA A 40 23.22 -0.74 6.07
CA ALA A 40 24.65 -1.06 6.30
C ALA A 40 25.00 -1.34 7.77
N ASN A 41 24.23 -0.84 8.73
CA ASN A 41 24.48 -0.99 10.16
C ASN A 41 24.00 -2.34 10.72
N ASN A 42 24.53 -3.47 10.21
CA ASN A 42 24.27 -4.84 10.70
C ASN A 42 22.76 -5.20 10.83
N GLY A 43 21.90 -4.56 10.05
CA GLY A 43 20.46 -4.75 10.08
C GLY A 43 19.70 -3.89 11.10
N GLU A 44 20.38 -3.24 12.03
CA GLU A 44 19.77 -2.23 12.88
C GLU A 44 19.39 -1.00 12.06
N GLY A 45 18.10 -0.71 11.98
CA GLY A 45 17.57 0.41 11.19
C GLY A 45 17.20 0.07 9.73
N ARG A 46 17.54 -1.11 9.23
CA ARG A 46 17.23 -1.52 7.84
C ARG A 46 15.74 -1.41 7.49
N TRP A 47 14.88 -1.64 8.47
CA TRP A 47 13.44 -1.67 8.32
C TRP A 47 12.74 -0.46 8.92
N LYS A 48 13.53 0.54 9.35
CA LYS A 48 13.00 1.79 9.89
C LYS A 48 12.74 2.80 8.77
N THR A 49 11.66 3.52 8.93
CA THR A 49 11.34 4.64 8.04
C THR A 49 12.22 5.84 8.41
N PRO A 50 12.95 6.46 7.47
CA PRO A 50 13.72 7.67 7.76
C PRO A 50 12.84 8.81 8.30
N GLU A 51 13.36 9.60 9.25
CA GLU A 51 12.59 10.67 9.90
C GLU A 51 12.06 11.72 8.90
N MET A 52 12.80 11.99 7.85
CA MET A 52 12.37 12.90 6.78
C MET A 52 11.06 12.46 6.11
N MET A 53 10.78 11.15 6.04
CA MET A 53 9.52 10.64 5.51
C MET A 53 8.33 11.07 6.38
N HIS A 54 8.47 11.05 7.69
CA HIS A 54 7.41 11.50 8.61
C HIS A 54 7.10 12.98 8.42
N THR A 55 8.15 13.79 8.25
CA THR A 55 8.03 15.23 7.97
C THR A 55 7.30 15.47 6.65
N LEU A 56 7.70 14.77 5.58
CA LEU A 56 7.08 14.91 4.26
C LEU A 56 5.60 14.47 4.26
N LYS A 57 5.29 13.35 4.91
CA LYS A 57 3.89 12.87 5.07
C LYS A 57 3.02 13.93 5.75
N LYS A 58 3.53 14.57 6.80
CA LYS A 58 2.82 15.66 7.49
C LYS A 58 2.54 16.83 6.54
N ARG A 59 3.56 17.29 5.80
CA ARG A 59 3.43 18.39 4.83
C ARG A 59 2.47 18.04 3.68
N ALA A 60 2.53 16.79 3.18
CA ALA A 60 1.61 16.32 2.15
C ALA A 60 0.15 16.34 2.60
N LYS A 61 -0.13 15.95 3.86
CA LYS A 61 -1.46 16.07 4.47
C LYS A 61 -1.91 17.53 4.57
N GLU A 62 -1.08 18.41 5.08
CA GLU A 62 -1.34 19.84 5.20
C GLU A 62 -1.60 20.47 3.84
N ALA A 63 -0.91 20.01 2.81
CA ALA A 63 -1.13 20.40 1.43
C ALA A 63 -2.40 19.79 0.79
N GLY A 64 -3.11 18.88 1.45
CA GLY A 64 -4.27 18.17 0.86
C GLY A 64 -3.89 17.23 -0.28
N LEU A 65 -2.65 16.70 -0.26
CA LEU A 65 -2.13 15.72 -1.19
C LEU A 65 -2.03 14.35 -0.49
N TRP A 66 -3.17 13.81 -0.04
CA TRP A 66 -3.20 12.61 0.78
C TRP A 66 -4.30 11.64 0.33
N ASN A 67 -4.01 10.33 0.30
CA ASN A 67 -4.95 9.28 -0.10
C ASN A 67 -5.59 9.52 -1.48
N LEU A 68 -4.84 10.07 -2.43
CA LEU A 68 -5.35 10.44 -3.75
C LEU A 68 -5.79 9.24 -4.60
N PHE A 69 -5.33 8.04 -4.24
CA PHE A 69 -5.53 6.81 -5.00
C PHE A 69 -6.93 6.21 -4.87
N LEU A 70 -7.62 6.44 -3.72
CA LEU A 70 -8.92 5.82 -3.47
C LEU A 70 -9.99 6.36 -4.41
N PRO A 71 -10.62 5.49 -5.23
CA PRO A 71 -11.66 5.87 -6.15
C PRO A 71 -12.87 6.52 -5.47
N GLU A 72 -13.59 7.31 -6.25
CA GLU A 72 -14.79 8.04 -5.78
C GLU A 72 -15.85 7.16 -5.14
N GLU A 73 -15.95 5.90 -5.57
CA GLU A 73 -16.92 4.93 -5.04
C GLU A 73 -16.69 4.56 -3.56
N TYR A 74 -15.47 4.81 -3.04
CA TYR A 74 -15.13 4.52 -1.63
C TYR A 74 -15.31 5.71 -0.69
N LYS A 75 -16.12 6.69 -1.06
CA LYS A 75 -16.46 7.79 -0.12
C LYS A 75 -17.02 7.25 1.19
N PRO A 76 -16.66 7.84 2.34
CA PRO A 76 -15.97 9.12 2.51
C PRO A 76 -14.42 9.02 2.48
N TYR A 77 -13.84 7.87 2.18
CA TYR A 77 -12.40 7.65 2.16
C TYR A 77 -11.76 8.23 0.89
N GLY A 78 -10.55 8.78 1.03
CA GLY A 78 -9.78 9.31 -0.10
C GLY A 78 -10.27 10.66 -0.66
N ALA A 79 -9.64 11.07 -1.77
CA ALA A 79 -9.86 12.39 -2.38
C ALA A 79 -11.06 12.42 -3.35
N GLY A 80 -11.74 11.31 -3.58
CA GLY A 80 -12.89 11.22 -4.49
C GLY A 80 -12.53 11.50 -5.94
N LEU A 81 -11.41 10.95 -6.40
CA LEU A 81 -10.98 11.00 -7.79
C LEU A 81 -11.46 9.77 -8.56
N THR A 82 -11.72 9.94 -9.83
CA THR A 82 -11.79 8.81 -10.76
C THR A 82 -10.38 8.30 -11.07
N ASN A 83 -10.26 7.06 -11.56
CA ASN A 83 -8.96 6.53 -11.98
C ASN A 83 -8.31 7.38 -13.08
N ALA A 84 -9.09 7.96 -13.98
CA ALA A 84 -8.59 8.86 -15.03
C ALA A 84 -8.03 10.18 -14.47
N GLU A 85 -8.64 10.71 -13.39
CA GLU A 85 -8.15 11.90 -12.69
C GLU A 85 -6.90 11.59 -11.84
N TYR A 86 -6.80 10.40 -11.29
CA TYR A 86 -5.65 9.98 -10.50
C TYR A 86 -4.41 9.64 -11.36
N ALA A 87 -4.60 9.13 -12.57
CA ALA A 87 -3.51 8.64 -13.42
C ALA A 87 -2.35 9.66 -13.60
N PRO A 88 -2.58 10.95 -13.96
CA PRO A 88 -1.49 11.92 -14.12
C PRO A 88 -0.80 12.26 -12.78
N LEU A 89 -1.51 12.16 -11.67
CA LEU A 89 -0.92 12.34 -10.32
C LEU A 89 -0.01 11.16 -9.98
N CYS A 90 -0.43 9.94 -10.31
CA CYS A 90 0.37 8.74 -10.13
C CYS A 90 1.66 8.78 -10.97
N GLU A 91 1.58 9.26 -12.22
CA GLU A 91 2.74 9.47 -13.08
C GLU A 91 3.74 10.45 -12.46
N GLU A 92 3.28 11.58 -11.94
CA GLU A 92 4.15 12.58 -11.30
C GLU A 92 4.80 12.03 -10.03
N MET A 93 4.05 11.35 -9.17
CA MET A 93 4.60 10.66 -8.01
C MET A 93 5.64 9.60 -8.39
N GLY A 94 5.42 8.88 -9.50
CA GLY A 94 6.32 7.82 -9.96
C GLY A 94 7.71 8.28 -10.42
N ARG A 95 7.98 9.58 -10.50
CA ARG A 95 9.30 10.14 -10.88
C ARG A 95 10.38 9.89 -9.83
N VAL A 96 10.00 9.74 -8.57
CA VAL A 96 10.91 9.41 -7.45
C VAL A 96 10.41 8.14 -6.78
N LEU A 97 11.29 7.16 -6.61
CA LEU A 97 10.93 5.79 -6.19
C LEU A 97 10.14 5.71 -4.87
N PHE A 98 10.41 6.59 -3.92
CA PHE A 98 9.75 6.58 -2.60
C PHE A 98 8.59 7.59 -2.48
N SER A 99 8.39 8.45 -3.47
CA SER A 99 7.48 9.60 -3.32
C SER A 99 6.02 9.21 -3.14
N SER A 100 5.55 8.11 -3.75
CA SER A 100 4.17 7.64 -3.56
C SER A 100 3.84 7.37 -2.10
N GLU A 101 4.83 6.98 -1.29
CA GLU A 101 4.64 6.79 0.15
C GLU A 101 4.40 8.09 0.90
N ILE A 102 4.99 9.20 0.44
CA ILE A 102 4.79 10.54 1.01
C ILE A 102 3.31 10.93 1.02
N PHE A 103 2.59 10.52 -0.03
CA PHE A 103 1.18 10.85 -0.25
C PHE A 103 0.21 9.73 0.20
N ASN A 104 0.73 8.71 0.90
CA ASN A 104 -0.01 7.49 1.27
C ASN A 104 -0.63 6.76 0.07
N CYS A 105 0.06 6.79 -1.05
CA CYS A 105 -0.35 6.21 -2.32
C CYS A 105 0.57 5.05 -2.76
N SER A 106 1.30 4.43 -1.82
CA SER A 106 2.26 3.37 -2.11
C SER A 106 1.65 1.97 -1.94
N ALA A 107 1.98 1.07 -2.85
CA ALA A 107 1.72 -0.36 -2.66
C ALA A 107 2.62 -0.93 -1.53
N PRO A 108 2.16 -1.97 -0.80
CA PRO A 108 0.89 -2.69 -0.93
C PRO A 108 -0.30 -2.02 -0.22
N ASP A 109 -0.07 -0.94 0.54
CA ASP A 109 -1.09 -0.32 1.38
C ASP A 109 -2.33 0.13 0.59
N THR A 110 -2.13 0.67 -0.63
CA THR A 110 -3.25 1.12 -1.47
C THR A 110 -4.24 -0.02 -1.75
N GLY A 111 -3.76 -1.16 -2.24
CA GLY A 111 -4.61 -2.32 -2.50
C GLY A 111 -5.24 -2.89 -1.23
N ASN A 112 -4.48 -2.95 -0.13
CA ASN A 112 -4.99 -3.44 1.15
C ASN A 112 -6.05 -2.52 1.74
N MET A 113 -5.92 -1.21 1.60
CA MET A 113 -6.94 -0.23 2.00
C MET A 113 -8.21 -0.36 1.14
N GLU A 114 -8.09 -0.61 -0.16
CA GLU A 114 -9.26 -0.87 -1.02
C GLU A 114 -9.98 -2.16 -0.61
N VAL A 115 -9.24 -3.24 -0.33
CA VAL A 115 -9.82 -4.50 0.18
C VAL A 115 -10.58 -4.27 1.47
N LEU A 116 -9.99 -3.55 2.43
CA LEU A 116 -10.63 -3.23 3.70
C LEU A 116 -11.85 -2.32 3.52
N ALA A 117 -11.76 -1.31 2.67
CA ALA A 117 -12.86 -0.39 2.39
C ALA A 117 -14.06 -1.11 1.79
N LYS A 118 -13.82 -2.08 0.89
CA LYS A 118 -14.84 -2.81 0.15
C LYS A 118 -15.43 -3.98 0.94
N TYR A 119 -14.59 -4.76 1.60
CA TYR A 119 -14.96 -6.05 2.18
C TYR A 119 -14.86 -6.11 3.69
N GLY A 120 -14.16 -5.17 4.32
CA GLY A 120 -14.02 -5.12 5.78
C GLY A 120 -15.34 -4.82 6.48
N ASN A 121 -15.59 -5.49 7.61
CA ASN A 121 -16.66 -5.08 8.52
C ASN A 121 -16.25 -3.82 9.31
N GLU A 122 -17.19 -3.21 10.02
CA GLU A 122 -16.95 -1.94 10.72
C GLU A 122 -15.84 -2.04 11.78
N SER A 123 -15.71 -3.18 12.46
CA SER A 123 -14.63 -3.41 13.42
C SER A 123 -13.27 -3.46 12.73
N GLN A 124 -13.16 -4.16 11.60
CA GLN A 124 -11.93 -4.23 10.80
C GLN A 124 -11.56 -2.87 10.19
N LYS A 125 -12.55 -2.12 9.70
CA LYS A 125 -12.33 -0.76 9.18
C LYS A 125 -11.79 0.15 10.27
N LYS A 126 -12.41 0.16 11.44
CA LYS A 126 -11.97 0.97 12.58
C LYS A 126 -10.58 0.56 13.06
N GLN A 127 -10.30 -0.73 13.13
CA GLN A 127 -9.04 -1.24 13.67
C GLN A 127 -7.87 -1.09 12.70
N TRP A 128 -8.11 -1.24 11.38
CA TRP A 128 -7.06 -1.35 10.38
C TRP A 128 -7.12 -0.30 9.28
N LEU A 129 -8.31 -0.06 8.70
CA LEU A 129 -8.44 0.88 7.59
C LEU A 129 -8.18 2.33 8.04
N GLU A 130 -8.80 2.77 9.13
CA GLU A 130 -8.62 4.14 9.63
C GLU A 130 -7.15 4.47 9.94
N PRO A 131 -6.39 3.62 10.69
CA PRO A 131 -4.98 3.87 10.91
C PRO A 131 -4.12 3.82 9.64
N LEU A 132 -4.47 2.96 8.66
CA LEU A 132 -3.80 2.95 7.36
C LEU A 132 -4.07 4.24 6.58
N LEU A 133 -5.32 4.69 6.52
CA LEU A 133 -5.70 5.96 5.89
C LEU A 133 -5.02 7.16 6.56
N ASN A 134 -4.83 7.09 7.87
CA ASN A 134 -4.10 8.11 8.62
C ASN A 134 -2.57 8.01 8.42
N GLY A 135 -2.06 6.93 7.82
CA GLY A 135 -0.63 6.69 7.67
C GLY A 135 0.10 6.43 9.00
N GLU A 136 -0.64 5.98 10.02
CA GLU A 136 -0.13 5.62 11.34
C GLU A 136 0.53 4.24 11.34
N ILE A 137 0.00 3.35 10.52
CA ILE A 137 0.52 1.99 10.30
C ILE A 137 0.75 1.72 8.83
N ARG A 138 1.50 0.65 8.56
CA ARG A 138 1.70 0.07 7.24
C ARG A 138 1.11 -1.33 7.20
N SER A 139 0.97 -1.85 6.01
CA SER A 139 0.49 -3.21 5.76
C SER A 139 1.42 -3.98 4.81
N ALA A 140 1.16 -5.27 4.68
CA ALA A 140 1.82 -6.14 3.71
C ALA A 140 0.80 -7.05 3.03
N PHE A 141 1.17 -7.59 1.86
CA PHE A 141 0.38 -8.59 1.13
C PHE A 141 1.22 -9.83 0.89
N ALA A 142 0.86 -10.94 1.54
CA ALA A 142 1.59 -12.20 1.49
C ALA A 142 0.93 -13.15 0.48
N MET A 143 1.32 -13.03 -0.78
CA MET A 143 0.83 -13.86 -1.88
C MET A 143 1.89 -14.83 -2.39
N THR A 144 3.06 -14.29 -2.79
CA THR A 144 4.11 -14.99 -3.51
C THR A 144 4.71 -16.13 -2.69
N GLU A 145 4.93 -17.28 -3.32
CA GLU A 145 5.52 -18.48 -2.74
C GLU A 145 6.78 -18.91 -3.49
N PRO A 146 7.83 -19.37 -2.79
CA PRO A 146 9.11 -19.72 -3.43
C PRO A 146 9.05 -21.00 -4.27
N ALA A 147 8.11 -21.90 -3.95
CA ALA A 147 8.05 -23.23 -4.56
C ALA A 147 7.20 -23.31 -5.84
N VAL A 148 6.36 -22.31 -6.11
CA VAL A 148 5.39 -22.31 -7.21
C VAL A 148 5.39 -21.00 -7.98
N ALA A 149 4.91 -21.03 -9.23
CA ALA A 149 4.67 -19.83 -10.03
C ALA A 149 3.42 -19.09 -9.53
N SER A 150 3.55 -18.42 -8.40
CA SER A 150 2.45 -17.83 -7.63
C SER A 150 1.90 -16.51 -8.18
N SER A 151 2.43 -16.01 -9.31
CA SER A 151 1.77 -14.96 -10.11
C SER A 151 0.40 -15.43 -10.63
N ASP A 152 0.26 -16.72 -10.89
CA ASP A 152 -1.03 -17.39 -11.02
C ASP A 152 -1.48 -17.84 -9.62
N ALA A 153 -2.45 -17.13 -9.05
CA ALA A 153 -2.97 -17.40 -7.71
C ALA A 153 -3.51 -18.84 -7.54
N THR A 154 -3.86 -19.51 -8.63
CA THR A 154 -4.32 -20.90 -8.59
C THR A 154 -3.21 -21.90 -8.24
N ASN A 155 -1.93 -21.50 -8.36
CA ASN A 155 -0.78 -22.33 -8.01
C ASN A 155 -0.39 -22.24 -6.53
N ILE A 156 -0.97 -21.32 -5.75
CA ILE A 156 -0.65 -21.15 -4.33
C ILE A 156 -0.87 -22.46 -3.57
N GLU A 157 0.06 -22.83 -2.71
CA GLU A 157 0.02 -24.03 -1.89
C GLU A 157 -0.24 -23.76 -0.41
N THR A 158 -0.03 -22.54 0.06
CA THR A 158 -0.36 -22.15 1.45
C THR A 158 -1.78 -22.54 1.78
N SER A 159 -1.96 -23.33 2.85
CA SER A 159 -3.28 -23.76 3.33
C SER A 159 -3.79 -22.85 4.43
N ILE A 160 -5.09 -22.61 4.43
CA ILE A 160 -5.83 -21.92 5.50
C ILE A 160 -6.94 -22.87 5.93
N LYS A 161 -6.85 -23.40 7.15
CA LYS A 161 -7.82 -24.37 7.69
C LYS A 161 -8.46 -23.80 8.94
N ARG A 162 -9.79 -23.90 9.02
CA ARG A 162 -10.51 -23.52 10.23
C ARG A 162 -10.27 -24.58 11.32
N ASP A 163 -9.97 -24.13 12.53
CA ASP A 163 -9.86 -24.94 13.73
C ASP A 163 -10.61 -24.25 14.89
N GLY A 164 -11.85 -24.69 15.13
CA GLY A 164 -12.75 -24.03 16.05
C GLY A 164 -13.06 -22.59 15.65
N ASP A 165 -12.68 -21.63 16.47
CA ASP A 165 -12.85 -20.19 16.25
C ASP A 165 -11.62 -19.51 15.63
N GLU A 166 -10.58 -20.28 15.32
CA GLU A 166 -9.33 -19.80 14.72
C GLU A 166 -9.11 -20.35 13.32
N TYR A 167 -8.12 -19.78 12.62
CA TYR A 167 -7.59 -20.32 11.37
C TYR A 167 -6.12 -20.68 11.51
N VAL A 168 -5.78 -21.89 11.09
CA VAL A 168 -4.40 -22.35 10.98
C VAL A 168 -3.90 -22.11 9.59
N ILE A 169 -2.91 -21.23 9.46
CA ILE A 169 -2.23 -20.91 8.20
C ILE A 169 -0.92 -21.68 8.15
N ASN A 170 -0.73 -22.49 7.09
CA ASN A 170 0.48 -23.26 6.92
C ASN A 170 1.00 -23.13 5.48
N GLY A 171 2.22 -22.60 5.32
CA GLY A 171 2.85 -22.33 4.05
C GLY A 171 4.09 -21.46 4.19
N ARG A 172 4.66 -21.09 3.05
CA ARG A 172 5.86 -20.25 3.00
C ARG A 172 5.67 -19.15 1.97
N LYS A 173 5.77 -17.91 2.42
CA LYS A 173 5.70 -16.71 1.58
C LYS A 173 7.07 -16.06 1.47
N TRP A 174 7.32 -15.36 0.35
CA TRP A 174 8.50 -14.55 0.17
C TRP A 174 8.16 -13.28 -0.62
N TYR A 175 9.12 -12.36 -0.78
CA TYR A 175 8.92 -11.07 -1.45
C TYR A 175 7.68 -10.30 -0.95
N THR A 176 7.34 -10.47 0.33
CA THR A 176 6.24 -9.77 0.98
C THR A 176 6.71 -8.36 1.35
N SER A 177 6.59 -7.43 0.39
CA SER A 177 7.06 -6.04 0.55
C SER A 177 6.41 -5.38 1.76
N GLY A 178 7.24 -4.72 2.57
CA GLY A 178 6.79 -4.01 3.77
C GLY A 178 6.63 -4.87 5.02
N ALA A 179 6.64 -6.22 4.95
CA ALA A 179 6.40 -7.09 6.10
C ALA A 179 7.39 -6.90 7.26
N MET A 180 8.62 -6.46 6.97
CA MET A 180 9.65 -6.21 7.98
C MET A 180 9.69 -4.75 8.46
N ASN A 181 8.86 -3.86 7.90
CA ASN A 181 8.80 -2.48 8.37
C ASN A 181 8.26 -2.44 9.82
N GLU A 182 8.88 -1.64 10.68
CA GLU A 182 8.49 -1.51 12.08
C GLU A 182 7.02 -1.06 12.28
N ASN A 183 6.48 -0.35 11.30
CA ASN A 183 5.10 0.14 11.30
C ASN A 183 4.11 -0.83 10.63
N CYS A 184 4.57 -1.97 10.10
CA CYS A 184 3.67 -2.99 9.55
C CYS A 184 2.92 -3.68 10.69
N LYS A 185 1.59 -3.48 10.76
CA LYS A 185 0.74 -4.01 11.83
C LYS A 185 -0.31 -5.00 11.34
N ILE A 186 -0.51 -5.09 10.04
CA ILE A 186 -1.47 -6.00 9.43
C ILE A 186 -0.91 -6.57 8.13
N MET A 187 -1.23 -7.81 7.86
CA MET A 187 -0.87 -8.51 6.63
C MET A 187 -2.11 -9.20 6.05
N VAL A 188 -2.35 -8.98 4.76
CA VAL A 188 -3.33 -9.76 4.00
C VAL A 188 -2.61 -11.01 3.50
N VAL A 189 -3.04 -12.19 3.95
CA VAL A 189 -2.45 -13.48 3.57
C VAL A 189 -3.37 -14.21 2.61
N MET A 190 -2.86 -14.55 1.42
CA MET A 190 -3.59 -15.38 0.45
C MET A 190 -3.18 -16.85 0.61
N GLY A 191 -4.18 -17.74 0.67
CA GLY A 191 -3.99 -19.19 0.76
C GLY A 191 -5.22 -19.92 0.27
N LYS A 192 -5.14 -21.24 0.20
CA LYS A 192 -6.28 -22.11 -0.15
C LYS A 192 -7.05 -22.52 1.10
N THR A 193 -8.35 -22.29 1.08
CA THR A 193 -9.29 -22.74 2.11
C THR A 193 -10.02 -24.02 1.71
N ASP A 194 -10.16 -24.27 0.39
CA ASP A 194 -10.81 -25.45 -0.15
C ASP A 194 -10.05 -25.97 -1.38
N PHE A 195 -9.31 -27.05 -1.22
CA PHE A 195 -8.52 -27.65 -2.29
C PHE A 195 -9.36 -28.48 -3.29
N ASP A 196 -10.58 -28.84 -2.92
CA ASP A 196 -11.49 -29.64 -3.73
C ASP A 196 -12.45 -28.75 -4.55
N ALA A 197 -12.52 -27.47 -4.25
CA ALA A 197 -13.31 -26.51 -5.00
C ALA A 197 -12.78 -26.33 -6.45
N PRO A 198 -13.61 -25.81 -7.38
CA PRO A 198 -13.13 -25.41 -8.69
C PRO A 198 -11.92 -24.48 -8.61
N ARG A 199 -10.97 -24.63 -9.52
CA ARG A 199 -9.62 -24.00 -9.51
C ARG A 199 -9.61 -22.52 -9.08
N HIS A 200 -10.58 -21.73 -9.53
CA HIS A 200 -10.66 -20.29 -9.24
C HIS A 200 -11.50 -19.95 -7.98
N GLN A 201 -11.91 -20.94 -7.20
CA GLN A 201 -12.68 -20.79 -5.97
C GLN A 201 -11.98 -21.37 -4.74
N GLN A 202 -10.74 -21.84 -4.90
CA GLN A 202 -9.96 -22.47 -3.83
C GLN A 202 -9.34 -21.45 -2.86
N GLN A 203 -9.08 -20.23 -3.35
CA GLN A 203 -8.30 -19.23 -2.64
C GLN A 203 -9.20 -18.33 -1.78
N SER A 204 -8.66 -17.95 -0.63
CA SER A 204 -9.21 -16.93 0.26
C SER A 204 -8.11 -16.00 0.73
N GLN A 205 -8.53 -14.85 1.24
CA GLN A 205 -7.66 -13.89 1.91
C GLN A 205 -8.06 -13.78 3.37
N ILE A 206 -7.08 -13.74 4.26
CA ILE A 206 -7.29 -13.57 5.70
C ILE A 206 -6.40 -12.42 6.21
N LEU A 207 -6.89 -11.73 7.23
CA LEU A 207 -6.19 -10.63 7.87
C LEU A 207 -5.47 -11.10 9.12
#